data_af3460a963ba9e264e60539d9c9a1be2
#
_entry.id   af3460a963ba9e264e60539d9c9a1be2
#
_cell.length_a   1.000
_cell.length_b   1.000
_cell.length_c   1.000
_cell.angle_alpha   90.00
_cell.angle_beta   90.00
_cell.angle_gamma   90.00
#
_symmetry.space_group_name_H-M   'P 1'
#
loop_
_entity.id
_entity.type
_entity.pdbx_description
1 polymer ?
#
loop_
_entity_poly.entity_id
_entity_poly.type
_entity_poly.pdbx_seq_one_letter_code
_entity_poly.pdbx_strand_id
1 'polypeptide(L)'
;MAKELYEDNLVFADTMNVLFFDGKPMIRAQDLSPLNPTEEHTIFDDDFVSKTESEEKTDKTQRKADSFSNQKYRDVLRMLQTKNGKLEVRIIVGAEIQSHVHYAMPIRNFEYDALNLSRQLSARQKYNRENHLLKSKDEFLSGIKKGETFTPVLTVVVYLGKETWDAPETLHDMLNLEDVPLTMRKFVPNYHMALLQPSDISSTKLARMKSPLRHILGVIKASANWQDMNNYVNQNKNDLSHLDSLTAGIISEACNMNIPKQELEKHSYRK
;
A
#
# COMPACT_ATOMS: atom_id res chain seq x y z
N MET A 1 -10.77 4.38 10.92
CA MET A 1 -11.78 4.11 9.89
C MET A 1 -11.14 3.79 8.52
N ALA A 2 -10.45 4.72 7.85
CA ALA A 2 -9.95 4.45 6.48
C ALA A 2 -8.94 3.28 6.40
N LYS A 3 -8.08 3.09 7.41
CA LYS A 3 -7.18 1.92 7.49
C LYS A 3 -7.96 0.60 7.58
N GLU A 4 -9.02 0.56 8.36
CA GLU A 4 -9.90 -0.62 8.52
C GLU A 4 -10.57 -1.01 7.18
N LEU A 5 -10.96 -0.02 6.36
CA LEU A 5 -11.48 -0.28 5.01
C LEU A 5 -10.46 -1.05 4.15
N TYR A 6 -9.18 -0.76 4.30
CA TYR A 6 -8.08 -1.40 3.55
C TYR A 6 -7.67 -2.79 4.08
N GLU A 7 -8.31 -3.27 5.15
CA GLU A 7 -8.21 -4.69 5.53
C GLU A 7 -8.98 -5.59 4.54
N ASP A 8 -9.96 -5.05 3.81
CA ASP A 8 -10.64 -5.75 2.72
C ASP A 8 -9.75 -5.80 1.46
N ASN A 9 -9.38 -7.01 1.06
CA ASN A 9 -8.61 -7.26 -0.16
C ASN A 9 -9.31 -6.77 -1.45
N LEU A 10 -10.65 -6.66 -1.46
CA LEU A 10 -11.37 -6.13 -2.62
C LEU A 10 -11.10 -4.63 -2.80
N VAL A 11 -11.06 -3.88 -1.70
CA VAL A 11 -10.69 -2.44 -1.69
C VAL A 11 -9.26 -2.26 -2.21
N PHE A 12 -8.36 -3.10 -1.72
CA PHE A 12 -6.96 -3.08 -2.15
C PHE A 12 -6.81 -3.43 -3.65
N ALA A 13 -7.52 -4.47 -4.12
CA ALA A 13 -7.52 -4.86 -5.53
C ALA A 13 -8.08 -3.76 -6.44
N ASP A 14 -9.18 -3.11 -6.07
CA ASP A 14 -9.75 -1.97 -6.81
C ASP A 14 -8.76 -0.80 -6.89
N THR A 15 -8.06 -0.48 -5.81
CA THR A 15 -7.00 0.54 -5.79
C THR A 15 -5.92 0.24 -6.84
N MET A 16 -5.39 -0.99 -6.81
CA MET A 16 -4.36 -1.42 -7.78
C MET A 16 -4.87 -1.42 -9.22
N ASN A 17 -6.11 -1.87 -9.43
CA ASN A 17 -6.72 -1.90 -10.76
C ASN A 17 -6.92 -0.48 -11.32
N VAL A 18 -7.32 0.47 -10.49
CA VAL A 18 -7.50 1.87 -10.92
C VAL A 18 -6.17 2.54 -11.23
N LEU A 19 -5.16 2.34 -10.39
CA LEU A 19 -3.84 2.94 -10.57
C LEU A 19 -3.12 2.41 -11.81
N PHE A 20 -3.10 1.08 -11.99
CA PHE A 20 -2.18 0.44 -12.94
C PHE A 20 -2.88 -0.19 -14.16
N PHE A 21 -4.21 -0.37 -14.14
CA PHE A 21 -4.93 -1.13 -15.17
C PHE A 21 -6.21 -0.43 -15.66
N ASP A 22 -6.32 0.89 -15.53
CA ASP A 22 -7.50 1.67 -15.94
C ASP A 22 -8.82 1.18 -15.33
N GLY A 23 -8.77 0.61 -14.13
CA GLY A 23 -9.91 0.00 -13.46
C GLY A 23 -10.33 -1.35 -14.04
N LYS A 24 -9.59 -1.93 -14.99
CA LYS A 24 -9.84 -3.30 -15.48
C LYS A 24 -9.51 -4.30 -14.38
N PRO A 25 -10.33 -5.34 -14.14
CA PRO A 25 -10.15 -6.28 -13.02
C PRO A 25 -9.03 -7.29 -13.31
N MET A 26 -7.79 -6.79 -13.36
CA MET A 26 -6.59 -7.60 -13.58
C MET A 26 -6.12 -8.26 -12.27
N ILE A 27 -6.30 -7.57 -11.14
CA ILE A 27 -5.99 -8.04 -9.80
C ILE A 27 -7.31 -8.32 -9.09
N ARG A 28 -7.39 -9.48 -8.43
CA ARG A 28 -8.57 -9.94 -7.68
C ARG A 28 -8.24 -10.00 -6.20
N ALA A 29 -9.24 -9.91 -5.33
CA ALA A 29 -9.07 -10.01 -3.88
C ALA A 29 -8.30 -11.27 -3.44
N GLN A 30 -8.51 -12.40 -4.11
CA GLN A 30 -7.84 -13.67 -3.85
C GLN A 30 -6.35 -13.70 -4.24
N ASP A 31 -5.88 -12.76 -5.05
CA ASP A 31 -4.49 -12.64 -5.46
C ASP A 31 -3.64 -11.90 -4.38
N LEU A 32 -4.29 -11.43 -3.30
CA LEU A 32 -3.71 -10.65 -2.21
C LEU A 32 -3.70 -11.45 -0.91
N SER A 33 -2.54 -11.54 -0.27
CA SER A 33 -2.38 -12.13 1.06
C SER A 33 -1.89 -11.07 2.04
N PRO A 34 -2.49 -10.97 3.25
CA PRO A 34 -2.03 -10.03 4.26
C PRO A 34 -0.59 -10.35 4.68
N LEU A 35 0.19 -9.29 4.86
CA LEU A 35 1.49 -9.33 5.50
C LEU A 35 1.45 -8.47 6.75
N ASN A 36 2.05 -8.95 7.83
CA ASN A 36 2.14 -8.13 9.03
C ASN A 36 3.22 -7.06 8.83
N PRO A 37 2.88 -5.76 8.92
CA PRO A 37 3.87 -4.69 8.80
C PRO A 37 4.95 -4.74 9.88
N THR A 38 4.70 -5.46 10.98
CA THR A 38 5.57 -5.55 12.17
C THR A 38 6.37 -6.84 12.24
N GLU A 39 5.94 -7.91 11.54
CA GLU A 39 6.61 -9.20 11.59
C GLU A 39 7.68 -9.32 10.50
N GLU A 40 8.78 -9.97 10.84
CA GLU A 40 9.84 -10.38 9.91
C GLU A 40 9.34 -11.57 9.10
N HIS A 41 8.43 -11.37 8.14
CA HIS A 41 8.07 -12.44 7.23
C HIS A 41 9.21 -12.70 6.24
N THR A 42 9.89 -13.80 6.46
CA THR A 42 10.80 -14.41 5.51
C THR A 42 9.98 -15.02 4.38
N ILE A 43 9.74 -14.24 3.32
CA ILE A 43 9.05 -14.73 2.13
C ILE A 43 10.09 -15.47 1.28
N PHE A 44 10.31 -16.73 1.60
CA PHE A 44 11.05 -17.67 0.77
C PHE A 44 10.06 -18.48 -0.08
N ASP A 45 10.53 -19.04 -1.20
CA ASP A 45 9.71 -19.81 -2.13
C ASP A 45 8.76 -20.83 -1.46
N ASP A 46 7.62 -21.13 -2.11
CA ASP A 46 6.48 -21.90 -1.60
C ASP A 46 6.81 -23.25 -0.91
N ASP A 47 7.98 -23.84 -1.17
CA ASP A 47 8.42 -25.07 -0.52
C ASP A 47 8.83 -24.92 0.96
N PHE A 48 8.92 -23.67 1.47
CA PHE A 48 9.37 -23.40 2.84
C PHE A 48 8.24 -23.16 3.84
N VAL A 49 7.05 -22.74 3.39
CA VAL A 49 5.92 -22.39 4.26
C VAL A 49 5.40 -23.60 5.06
N SER A 50 5.67 -24.83 4.60
CA SER A 50 5.15 -26.06 5.24
C SER A 50 5.96 -26.63 6.39
N LYS A 51 7.13 -26.03 6.75
CA LYS A 51 8.06 -26.64 7.74
C LYS A 51 8.33 -25.83 9.02
N THR A 52 7.75 -24.64 9.20
CA THR A 52 8.09 -23.76 10.35
C THR A 52 7.02 -23.65 11.44
N GLU A 53 6.00 -24.52 11.47
CA GLU A 53 5.02 -24.56 12.56
C GLU A 53 5.43 -25.38 13.80
N SER A 54 6.65 -25.83 13.91
CA SER A 54 7.12 -26.52 15.12
C SER A 54 8.54 -26.08 15.47
N GLU A 55 8.66 -25.16 16.40
CA GLU A 55 9.59 -25.13 17.52
C GLU A 55 9.75 -23.71 18.08
N GLU A 56 8.89 -23.38 19.05
CA GLU A 56 9.17 -22.34 20.05
C GLU A 56 10.15 -22.88 21.10
N LYS A 57 11.08 -22.05 21.48
CA LYS A 57 11.57 -21.68 22.81
C LYS A 57 13.08 -21.56 22.95
N THR A 58 13.38 -20.40 23.59
CA THR A 58 14.59 -20.08 24.39
C THR A 58 15.87 -19.73 23.63
N ASP A 59 16.31 -18.47 23.64
CA ASP A 59 17.09 -17.91 24.74
C ASP A 59 17.30 -16.38 24.61
N LYS A 60 17.08 -15.67 25.70
CA LYS A 60 17.30 -14.23 25.85
C LYS A 60 18.74 -14.00 26.29
N THR A 61 19.57 -13.45 25.42
CA THR A 61 20.75 -12.73 25.89
C THR A 61 20.87 -11.39 25.15
N GLN A 62 20.64 -10.35 25.91
CA GLN A 62 20.70 -8.94 25.51
C GLN A 62 22.09 -8.59 24.96
N ARG A 63 22.14 -8.13 23.72
CA ARG A 63 23.11 -7.12 23.30
C ARG A 63 22.32 -5.83 22.99
N LYS A 64 22.40 -4.87 23.92
CA LYS A 64 22.03 -3.48 23.66
C LYS A 64 22.99 -2.95 22.59
N ALA A 65 22.55 -2.96 21.34
CA ALA A 65 23.00 -2.00 20.37
C ALA A 65 21.95 -0.89 20.41
N ASP A 66 22.38 0.36 20.57
CA ASP A 66 21.53 1.54 20.45
C ASP A 66 20.97 1.57 19.02
N SER A 67 19.89 0.84 18.82
CA SER A 67 19.11 0.89 17.59
C SER A 67 18.19 2.09 17.73
N PHE A 68 18.36 3.07 16.87
CA PHE A 68 17.29 4.01 16.54
C PHE A 68 16.13 3.19 15.99
N SER A 69 15.32 2.61 16.87
CA SER A 69 14.10 1.90 16.51
C SER A 69 12.99 2.91 16.24
N ASN A 70 13.13 3.71 15.20
CA ASN A 70 11.98 4.31 14.56
C ASN A 70 11.26 3.18 13.80
N GLN A 71 10.43 2.43 14.53
CA GLN A 71 9.51 1.48 13.93
C GLN A 71 8.48 2.29 13.15
N LYS A 72 8.77 2.56 11.89
CA LYS A 72 7.83 3.17 10.95
C LYS A 72 7.05 2.05 10.28
N TYR A 73 5.74 2.07 10.42
CA TYR A 73 4.84 1.08 9.86
C TYR A 73 3.99 1.71 8.78
N ARG A 74 3.78 0.98 7.68
CA ARG A 74 2.73 1.27 6.71
C ARG A 74 1.37 1.00 7.33
N ASP A 75 0.34 1.65 6.78
CA ASP A 75 -1.02 1.37 7.23
C ASP A 75 -1.43 -0.06 6.92
N VAL A 76 -1.16 -0.53 5.70
CA VAL A 76 -1.48 -1.89 5.26
C VAL A 76 -0.38 -2.45 4.35
N LEU A 77 -0.11 -3.75 4.46
CA LEU A 77 0.87 -4.46 3.64
C LEU A 77 0.26 -5.76 3.11
N ARG A 78 0.47 -6.05 1.82
CA ARG A 78 0.00 -7.27 1.14
C ARG A 78 1.08 -7.88 0.26
N MET A 79 1.10 -9.20 0.18
CA MET A 79 1.71 -9.90 -0.94
C MET A 79 0.69 -9.97 -2.06
N LEU A 80 1.02 -9.43 -3.20
CA LEU A 80 0.29 -9.63 -4.45
C LEU A 80 0.99 -10.73 -5.23
N GLN A 81 0.28 -11.83 -5.46
CA GLN A 81 0.75 -12.92 -6.28
C GLN A 81 -0.39 -13.40 -7.19
N THR A 82 -0.21 -13.23 -8.50
CA THR A 82 -1.19 -13.70 -9.49
C THR A 82 -0.49 -14.35 -10.67
N LYS A 83 -1.11 -15.43 -11.18
CA LYS A 83 -0.72 -16.11 -12.42
C LYS A 83 -2.00 -16.54 -13.13
N ASN A 84 -2.54 -15.65 -13.98
CA ASN A 84 -3.84 -15.87 -14.64
C ASN A 84 -3.77 -15.91 -16.17
N GLY A 85 -2.59 -16.16 -16.74
CA GLY A 85 -2.34 -16.20 -18.19
C GLY A 85 -2.32 -14.82 -18.89
N LYS A 86 -2.84 -13.78 -18.23
CA LYS A 86 -2.81 -12.38 -18.71
C LYS A 86 -1.84 -11.52 -17.93
N LEU A 87 -1.61 -11.88 -16.68
CA LEU A 87 -0.73 -11.19 -15.75
C LEU A 87 -0.02 -12.22 -14.88
N GLU A 88 1.30 -12.11 -14.79
CA GLU A 88 2.10 -12.83 -13.80
C GLU A 88 2.86 -11.80 -12.98
N VAL A 89 2.51 -11.68 -11.71
CA VAL A 89 3.09 -10.68 -10.79
C VAL A 89 3.33 -11.34 -9.44
N ARG A 90 4.49 -11.05 -8.87
CA ARG A 90 4.78 -11.29 -7.44
C ARG A 90 5.47 -10.05 -6.89
N ILE A 91 4.79 -9.31 -6.01
CA ILE A 91 5.26 -8.04 -5.47
C ILE A 91 4.67 -7.81 -4.07
N ILE A 92 5.43 -7.18 -3.19
CA ILE A 92 4.91 -6.67 -1.93
C ILE A 92 4.35 -5.28 -2.19
N VAL A 93 3.09 -5.06 -1.82
CA VAL A 93 2.42 -3.77 -1.97
C VAL A 93 2.01 -3.23 -0.61
N GLY A 94 2.49 -2.03 -0.28
CA GLY A 94 2.03 -1.25 0.86
C GLY A 94 0.99 -0.21 0.45
N ALA A 95 0.08 0.14 1.35
CA ALA A 95 -0.81 1.28 1.21
C ALA A 95 -0.62 2.25 2.37
N GLU A 96 -0.53 3.54 2.04
CA GLU A 96 -0.54 4.68 2.96
C GLU A 96 -1.82 5.47 2.71
N ILE A 97 -2.70 5.56 3.70
CA ILE A 97 -3.98 6.25 3.58
C ILE A 97 -3.83 7.64 4.21
N GLN A 98 -4.07 8.69 3.41
CA GLN A 98 -3.88 10.07 3.80
C GLN A 98 -5.19 10.86 3.66
N SER A 99 -5.60 11.56 4.70
CA SER A 99 -6.72 12.52 4.67
C SER A 99 -6.27 13.96 4.37
N HIS A 100 -4.96 14.22 4.53
CA HIS A 100 -4.34 15.53 4.29
C HIS A 100 -3.11 15.37 3.41
N VAL A 101 -2.74 16.44 2.70
CA VAL A 101 -1.51 16.47 1.90
C VAL A 101 -0.30 16.34 2.82
N HIS A 102 0.64 15.48 2.45
CA HIS A 102 1.85 15.22 3.21
C HIS A 102 3.08 15.50 2.34
N TYR A 103 3.71 16.66 2.55
CA TYR A 103 4.77 17.19 1.70
C TYR A 103 6.06 16.33 1.64
N ALA A 104 6.28 15.43 2.58
CA ALA A 104 7.45 14.53 2.61
C ALA A 104 7.12 13.08 2.16
N MET A 105 6.00 12.87 1.46
CA MET A 105 5.52 11.52 1.15
C MET A 105 6.48 10.71 0.26
N PRO A 106 7.13 11.26 -0.78
CA PRO A 106 8.10 10.51 -1.58
C PRO A 106 9.27 9.95 -0.76
N ILE A 107 9.83 10.75 0.16
CA ILE A 107 10.92 10.29 1.05
C ILE A 107 10.40 9.19 1.97
N ARG A 108 9.21 9.36 2.54
CA ARG A 108 8.60 8.42 3.48
C ARG A 108 8.34 7.06 2.81
N ASN A 109 7.79 7.06 1.60
CA ASN A 109 7.54 5.83 0.85
C ASN A 109 8.84 5.14 0.43
N PHE A 110 9.84 5.91 -0.03
CA PHE A 110 11.16 5.40 -0.35
C PHE A 110 11.82 4.73 0.86
N GLU A 111 11.73 5.35 2.03
CA GLU A 111 12.22 4.78 3.30
C GLU A 111 11.53 3.44 3.63
N TYR A 112 10.20 3.36 3.50
CA TYR A 112 9.47 2.13 3.74
C TYR A 112 9.87 0.99 2.80
N ASP A 113 10.01 1.29 1.51
CA ASP A 113 10.40 0.29 0.53
C ASP A 113 11.83 -0.18 0.76
N ALA A 114 12.76 0.74 1.06
CA ALA A 114 14.15 0.44 1.41
C ALA A 114 14.25 -0.42 2.69
N LEU A 115 13.47 -0.11 3.73
CA LEU A 115 13.43 -0.91 4.96
C LEU A 115 12.91 -2.32 4.70
N ASN A 116 11.90 -2.48 3.86
CA ASN A 116 11.41 -3.82 3.50
C ASN A 116 12.48 -4.62 2.75
N LEU A 117 13.14 -4.03 1.76
CA LEU A 117 14.25 -4.67 1.04
C LEU A 117 15.41 -5.03 1.98
N SER A 118 15.73 -4.17 2.94
CA SER A 118 16.77 -4.43 3.96
C SER A 118 16.40 -5.64 4.84
N ARG A 119 15.12 -5.76 5.22
CA ARG A 119 14.63 -6.93 5.97
C ARG A 119 14.71 -8.21 5.14
N GLN A 120 14.31 -8.18 3.87
CA GLN A 120 14.44 -9.32 2.97
C GLN A 120 15.91 -9.74 2.83
N LEU A 121 16.83 -8.77 2.68
CA LEU A 121 18.27 -9.02 2.63
C LEU A 121 18.77 -9.73 3.88
N SER A 122 18.48 -9.18 5.06
CA SER A 122 18.91 -9.72 6.35
C SER A 122 18.38 -11.15 6.58
N ALA A 123 17.11 -11.36 6.27
CA ALA A 123 16.48 -12.67 6.39
C ALA A 123 17.12 -13.70 5.43
N ARG A 124 17.39 -13.30 4.19
CA ARG A 124 18.03 -14.17 3.20
C ARG A 124 19.49 -14.50 3.59
N GLN A 125 20.24 -13.53 4.08
CA GLN A 125 21.60 -13.73 4.58
C GLN A 125 21.62 -14.75 5.73
N LYS A 126 20.71 -14.62 6.69
CA LYS A 126 20.55 -15.54 7.80
C LYS A 126 20.25 -16.96 7.28
N TYR A 127 19.22 -17.09 6.44
CA TYR A 127 18.81 -18.37 5.86
C TYR A 127 19.94 -19.07 5.10
N ASN A 128 20.66 -18.34 4.23
CA ASN A 128 21.75 -18.89 3.44
C ASN A 128 22.91 -19.40 4.32
N ARG A 129 23.24 -18.70 5.41
CA ARG A 129 24.27 -19.11 6.37
C ARG A 129 23.86 -20.33 7.18
N GLU A 130 22.65 -20.33 7.73
CA GLU A 130 22.12 -21.43 8.56
C GLU A 130 21.97 -22.73 7.76
N ASN A 131 21.63 -22.63 6.48
CA ASN A 131 21.47 -23.81 5.59
C ASN A 131 22.72 -24.12 4.75
N HIS A 132 23.85 -23.49 5.02
CA HIS A 132 25.14 -23.73 4.34
C HIS A 132 25.07 -23.66 2.81
N LEU A 133 24.30 -22.70 2.27
CA LEU A 133 24.00 -22.57 0.84
C LEU A 133 25.07 -21.78 0.07
N LEU A 134 25.98 -21.09 0.77
CA LEU A 134 27.04 -20.26 0.20
C LEU A 134 28.21 -21.11 -0.24
N LYS A 135 28.72 -20.89 -1.47
CA LYS A 135 29.73 -21.76 -2.10
C LYS A 135 31.06 -21.05 -2.40
N SER A 136 30.99 -19.74 -2.66
CA SER A 136 32.18 -18.94 -3.02
C SER A 136 32.54 -17.96 -1.91
N LYS A 137 33.79 -17.45 -1.95
CA LYS A 137 34.27 -16.42 -1.02
C LYS A 137 33.39 -15.16 -1.06
N ASP A 138 32.94 -14.76 -2.26
CA ASP A 138 32.13 -13.56 -2.45
C ASP A 138 30.70 -13.76 -1.90
N GLU A 139 30.14 -14.96 -2.03
CA GLU A 139 28.85 -15.33 -1.42
C GLU A 139 28.95 -15.34 0.11
N PHE A 140 30.03 -15.88 0.69
CA PHE A 140 30.26 -15.83 2.14
C PHE A 140 30.39 -14.38 2.64
N LEU A 141 31.06 -13.50 1.88
CA LEU A 141 31.20 -12.10 2.24
C LEU A 141 29.86 -11.38 2.23
N SER A 142 29.08 -11.54 1.17
CA SER A 142 27.78 -10.88 1.00
C SER A 142 26.64 -11.57 1.77
N GLY A 143 26.75 -12.88 2.04
CA GLY A 143 25.68 -13.73 2.58
C GLY A 143 24.61 -14.08 1.55
N ILE A 144 24.80 -13.73 0.27
CA ILE A 144 23.84 -13.90 -0.84
C ILE A 144 24.47 -14.76 -1.92
N LYS A 145 23.70 -15.69 -2.49
CA LYS A 145 24.15 -16.52 -3.61
C LYS A 145 24.19 -15.71 -4.90
N LYS A 146 25.11 -16.05 -5.79
CA LYS A 146 25.17 -15.42 -7.11
C LYS A 146 23.85 -15.64 -7.88
N GLY A 147 23.28 -14.54 -8.36
CA GLY A 147 22.01 -14.55 -9.13
C GLY A 147 20.74 -14.59 -8.27
N GLU A 148 20.85 -14.54 -6.95
CA GLU A 148 19.70 -14.46 -6.06
C GLU A 148 18.98 -13.11 -6.20
N THR A 149 17.65 -13.11 -6.20
CA THR A 149 16.81 -11.93 -6.35
C THR A 149 15.88 -11.75 -5.16
N PHE A 150 15.35 -10.54 -5.02
CA PHE A 150 14.42 -10.18 -3.95
C PHE A 150 13.05 -9.85 -4.52
N THR A 151 12.00 -9.98 -3.70
CA THR A 151 10.65 -9.58 -4.08
C THR A 151 10.57 -8.07 -4.19
N PRO A 152 10.13 -7.51 -5.33
CA PRO A 152 9.92 -6.08 -5.47
C PRO A 152 8.96 -5.54 -4.42
N VAL A 153 9.11 -4.26 -4.07
CA VAL A 153 8.25 -3.56 -3.10
C VAL A 153 7.73 -2.30 -3.74
N LEU A 154 6.46 -1.99 -3.52
CA LEU A 154 5.80 -0.79 -3.99
C LEU A 154 4.87 -0.26 -2.90
N THR A 155 4.97 1.02 -2.56
CA THR A 155 4.00 1.69 -1.70
C THR A 155 3.11 2.61 -2.53
N VAL A 156 1.78 2.41 -2.42
CA VAL A 156 0.78 3.30 -3.00
C VAL A 156 0.27 4.27 -1.94
N VAL A 157 0.00 5.50 -2.34
CA VAL A 157 -0.62 6.52 -1.50
C VAL A 157 -2.07 6.67 -1.92
N VAL A 158 -2.98 6.55 -0.96
CA VAL A 158 -4.42 6.73 -1.18
C VAL A 158 -4.83 8.01 -0.47
N TYR A 159 -5.06 9.03 -1.24
CA TYR A 159 -5.46 10.33 -0.73
C TYR A 159 -6.99 10.45 -0.73
N LEU A 160 -7.57 10.68 0.44
CA LEU A 160 -9.02 10.82 0.65
C LEU A 160 -9.42 12.26 1.01
N GLY A 161 -8.54 13.24 0.74
CA GLY A 161 -8.85 14.64 0.94
C GLY A 161 -9.67 15.25 -0.21
N LYS A 162 -10.33 16.37 0.06
CA LYS A 162 -11.09 17.15 -0.93
C LYS A 162 -10.21 18.01 -1.82
N GLU A 163 -9.15 18.56 -1.23
CA GLU A 163 -8.22 19.43 -1.93
C GLU A 163 -7.41 18.62 -2.93
N THR A 164 -6.97 19.25 -3.99
CA THR A 164 -6.03 18.58 -4.92
C THR A 164 -4.69 18.39 -4.23
N TRP A 165 -4.06 17.27 -4.49
CA TRP A 165 -2.70 17.02 -4.01
C TRP A 165 -1.73 18.00 -4.65
N ASP A 166 -1.10 18.86 -3.84
CA ASP A 166 -0.17 19.92 -4.26
C ASP A 166 1.27 19.70 -3.77
N ALA A 167 1.56 18.50 -3.23
CA ALA A 167 2.88 18.12 -2.76
C ALA A 167 3.69 17.41 -3.86
N PRO A 168 5.03 17.31 -3.70
CA PRO A 168 5.88 16.51 -4.58
C PRO A 168 5.39 15.07 -4.74
N GLU A 169 5.49 14.54 -5.96
CA GLU A 169 5.17 13.14 -6.29
C GLU A 169 6.41 12.31 -6.56
N THR A 170 7.58 12.95 -6.73
CA THR A 170 8.85 12.26 -6.92
C THR A 170 9.89 12.70 -5.90
N LEU A 171 10.88 11.83 -5.66
CA LEU A 171 11.99 12.16 -4.79
C LEU A 171 12.82 13.34 -5.36
N HIS A 172 13.00 13.40 -6.69
CA HIS A 172 13.74 14.49 -7.32
C HIS A 172 13.10 15.86 -7.11
N ASP A 173 11.77 15.94 -7.02
CA ASP A 173 11.06 17.19 -6.74
C ASP A 173 11.34 17.74 -5.33
N MET A 174 11.89 16.91 -4.46
CA MET A 174 12.25 17.26 -3.09
C MET A 174 13.76 17.50 -2.89
N LEU A 175 14.58 17.24 -3.89
CA LEU A 175 16.02 17.35 -3.79
C LEU A 175 16.52 18.63 -4.47
N ASN A 176 17.47 19.32 -3.84
CA ASN A 176 18.20 20.40 -4.52
C ASN A 176 19.22 19.80 -5.50
N LEU A 177 18.80 19.72 -6.76
CA LEU A 177 19.64 19.18 -7.85
C LEU A 177 20.27 20.26 -8.72
N GLU A 178 20.05 21.57 -8.45
CA GLU A 178 20.51 22.67 -9.30
C GLU A 178 22.02 22.64 -9.47
N ASP A 179 22.76 22.47 -8.38
CA ASP A 179 24.22 22.44 -8.36
C ASP A 179 24.82 21.06 -8.66
N VAL A 180 23.99 20.05 -8.93
CA VAL A 180 24.47 18.69 -9.23
C VAL A 180 24.69 18.54 -10.74
N PRO A 181 25.91 18.23 -11.22
CA PRO A 181 26.16 17.99 -12.64
C PRO A 181 25.26 16.88 -13.21
N LEU A 182 24.79 17.05 -14.46
CA LEU A 182 23.93 16.09 -15.14
C LEU A 182 24.50 14.67 -15.17
N THR A 183 25.83 14.56 -15.29
CA THR A 183 26.51 13.26 -15.25
C THR A 183 26.41 12.54 -13.92
N MET A 184 26.22 13.28 -12.82
CA MET A 184 26.03 12.73 -11.48
C MET A 184 24.55 12.51 -11.16
N ARG A 185 23.63 13.36 -11.66
CA ARG A 185 22.18 13.26 -11.38
C ARG A 185 21.61 11.88 -11.73
N LYS A 186 22.13 11.23 -12.79
CA LYS A 186 21.69 9.89 -13.20
C LYS A 186 21.94 8.78 -12.18
N PHE A 187 22.80 9.04 -11.19
CA PHE A 187 23.08 8.12 -10.08
C PHE A 187 22.31 8.48 -8.81
N VAL A 188 21.63 9.63 -8.78
CA VAL A 188 20.72 9.98 -7.69
C VAL A 188 19.39 9.26 -7.93
N PRO A 189 18.97 8.36 -7.01
CA PRO A 189 17.71 7.65 -7.18
C PRO A 189 16.53 8.61 -7.32
N ASN A 190 15.63 8.37 -8.28
CA ASN A 190 14.36 9.06 -8.34
C ASN A 190 13.23 8.06 -8.02
N TYR A 191 12.67 8.19 -6.84
CA TYR A 191 11.52 7.40 -6.42
C TYR A 191 10.25 8.10 -6.87
N HIS A 192 9.40 7.40 -7.62
CA HIS A 192 8.10 7.87 -8.08
C HIS A 192 7.01 7.32 -7.17
N MET A 193 6.19 8.19 -6.63
CA MET A 193 5.06 7.81 -5.79
C MET A 193 3.87 7.39 -6.66
N ALA A 194 3.24 6.28 -6.31
CA ALA A 194 1.96 5.87 -6.90
C ALA A 194 0.83 6.50 -6.09
N LEU A 195 0.24 7.59 -6.59
CA LEU A 195 -0.80 8.36 -5.91
C LEU A 195 -2.18 8.05 -6.51
N LEU A 196 -3.13 7.67 -5.64
CA LEU A 196 -4.55 7.62 -5.95
C LEU A 196 -5.23 8.81 -5.29
N GLN A 197 -5.73 9.77 -6.08
CA GLN A 197 -6.52 10.89 -5.58
C GLN A 197 -7.87 10.99 -6.33
N PRO A 198 -8.95 11.44 -5.65
CA PRO A 198 -10.29 11.44 -6.24
C PRO A 198 -10.40 12.27 -7.53
N SER A 199 -9.69 13.41 -7.63
CA SER A 199 -9.70 14.30 -8.79
C SER A 199 -9.31 13.60 -10.09
N ASP A 200 -8.36 12.67 -10.06
CA ASP A 200 -7.76 12.05 -11.24
C ASP A 200 -8.54 10.83 -11.74
N ILE A 201 -9.52 10.38 -10.96
CA ILE A 201 -10.27 9.18 -11.30
C ILE A 201 -11.41 9.53 -12.24
N SER A 202 -11.39 8.99 -13.47
CA SER A 202 -12.51 9.16 -14.40
C SER A 202 -13.77 8.43 -13.93
N SER A 203 -14.94 8.89 -14.36
CA SER A 203 -16.21 8.20 -14.07
C SER A 203 -16.23 6.76 -14.56
N THR A 204 -15.52 6.46 -15.67
CA THR A 204 -15.35 5.10 -16.19
C THR A 204 -14.55 4.22 -15.23
N LYS A 205 -13.46 4.74 -14.65
CA LYS A 205 -12.65 4.00 -13.65
C LYS A 205 -13.47 3.74 -12.38
N LEU A 206 -14.17 4.76 -11.87
CA LEU A 206 -15.08 4.61 -10.72
C LEU A 206 -16.14 3.52 -10.97
N ALA A 207 -16.78 3.53 -12.14
CA ALA A 207 -17.83 2.57 -12.47
C ALA A 207 -17.34 1.11 -12.54
N ARG A 208 -16.03 0.88 -12.73
CA ARG A 208 -15.42 -0.45 -12.75
C ARG A 208 -15.08 -1.00 -11.36
N MET A 209 -15.00 -0.14 -10.36
CA MET A 209 -14.74 -0.56 -8.98
C MET A 209 -15.95 -1.32 -8.41
N LYS A 210 -15.67 -2.34 -7.62
CA LYS A 210 -16.68 -3.21 -7.01
C LYS A 210 -16.77 -3.03 -5.51
N SER A 211 -15.75 -2.44 -4.89
CA SER A 211 -15.69 -2.19 -3.46
C SER A 211 -16.39 -0.88 -3.07
N PRO A 212 -16.67 -0.68 -1.77
CA PRO A 212 -17.19 0.59 -1.24
C PRO A 212 -16.32 1.81 -1.55
N LEU A 213 -15.04 1.62 -1.84
CA LEU A 213 -14.10 2.68 -2.23
C LEU A 213 -14.61 3.51 -3.43
N ARG A 214 -15.39 2.89 -4.35
CA ARG A 214 -16.08 3.58 -5.44
C ARG A 214 -16.88 4.78 -4.95
N HIS A 215 -17.68 4.57 -3.90
CA HIS A 215 -18.57 5.62 -3.38
C HIS A 215 -17.83 6.65 -2.55
N ILE A 216 -16.81 6.23 -1.80
CA ILE A 216 -15.93 7.15 -1.07
C ILE A 216 -15.27 8.13 -2.05
N LEU A 217 -14.55 7.62 -3.03
CA LEU A 217 -13.83 8.44 -4.02
C LEU A 217 -14.81 9.26 -4.88
N GLY A 218 -15.95 8.68 -5.24
CA GLY A 218 -16.96 9.35 -6.04
C GLY A 218 -17.62 10.53 -5.33
N VAL A 219 -17.97 10.38 -4.05
CA VAL A 219 -18.54 11.45 -3.23
C VAL A 219 -17.49 12.54 -2.96
N ILE A 220 -16.27 12.17 -2.60
CA ILE A 220 -15.18 13.15 -2.38
C ILE A 220 -14.96 13.97 -3.65
N LYS A 221 -14.83 13.31 -4.81
CA LYS A 221 -14.70 14.00 -6.11
C LYS A 221 -15.85 14.93 -6.40
N ALA A 222 -17.07 14.45 -6.20
CA ALA A 222 -18.30 15.24 -6.46
C ALA A 222 -18.47 16.41 -5.47
N SER A 223 -17.83 16.33 -4.28
CA SER A 223 -17.94 17.38 -3.26
C SER A 223 -17.26 18.69 -3.63
N ALA A 224 -16.51 18.73 -4.74
CA ALA A 224 -15.89 19.95 -5.25
C ALA A 224 -16.91 21.03 -5.61
N ASN A 225 -18.12 20.65 -6.05
CA ASN A 225 -19.21 21.58 -6.29
C ASN A 225 -20.59 20.94 -6.08
N TRP A 226 -21.61 21.77 -5.83
CA TRP A 226 -22.97 21.34 -5.53
C TRP A 226 -23.63 20.57 -6.70
N GLN A 227 -23.40 20.96 -7.92
CA GLN A 227 -24.06 20.35 -9.08
C GLN A 227 -23.55 18.93 -9.31
N ASP A 228 -22.22 18.71 -9.20
CA ASP A 228 -21.62 17.38 -9.32
C ASP A 228 -22.06 16.48 -8.17
N MET A 229 -22.13 17.01 -6.94
CA MET A 229 -22.62 16.26 -5.78
C MET A 229 -24.07 15.83 -6.00
N ASN A 230 -24.95 16.74 -6.39
CA ASN A 230 -26.36 16.43 -6.64
C ASN A 230 -26.52 15.37 -7.76
N ASN A 231 -25.76 15.51 -8.85
CA ASN A 231 -25.75 14.55 -9.94
C ASN A 231 -25.29 13.17 -9.47
N TYR A 232 -24.17 13.11 -8.72
CA TYR A 232 -23.61 11.86 -8.22
C TYR A 232 -24.58 11.14 -7.28
N VAL A 233 -25.16 11.87 -6.32
CA VAL A 233 -26.15 11.33 -5.35
C VAL A 233 -27.37 10.79 -6.08
N ASN A 234 -27.94 11.53 -7.04
CA ASN A 234 -29.11 11.10 -7.79
C ASN A 234 -28.84 9.83 -8.62
N GLN A 235 -27.66 9.74 -9.27
CA GLN A 235 -27.27 8.59 -10.07
C GLN A 235 -26.97 7.35 -9.23
N ASN A 236 -26.53 7.51 -7.99
CA ASN A 236 -26.14 6.41 -7.10
C ASN A 236 -27.04 6.28 -5.85
N LYS A 237 -28.26 6.83 -5.90
CA LYS A 237 -29.15 6.93 -4.74
C LYS A 237 -29.40 5.59 -4.06
N ASN A 238 -29.60 4.53 -4.83
CA ASN A 238 -29.83 3.19 -4.29
C ASN A 238 -28.61 2.67 -3.52
N ASP A 239 -27.42 2.75 -4.12
CA ASP A 239 -26.19 2.26 -3.50
C ASP A 239 -25.84 3.08 -2.25
N LEU A 240 -25.96 4.42 -2.33
CA LEU A 240 -25.68 5.33 -1.22
C LEU A 240 -26.65 5.15 -0.04
N SER A 241 -27.89 4.71 -0.30
CA SER A 241 -28.86 4.43 0.79
C SER A 241 -28.59 3.11 1.54
N HIS A 242 -27.65 2.28 1.06
CA HIS A 242 -27.28 0.99 1.64
C HIS A 242 -25.80 0.92 2.06
N LEU A 243 -25.14 2.07 2.19
CA LEU A 243 -23.75 2.12 2.67
C LEU A 243 -23.64 1.57 4.10
N ASP A 244 -22.60 0.79 4.35
CA ASP A 244 -22.24 0.41 5.71
C ASP A 244 -21.74 1.61 6.53
N SER A 245 -21.71 1.45 7.85
CA SER A 245 -21.36 2.53 8.78
C SER A 245 -19.90 2.98 8.64
N LEU A 246 -18.99 2.08 8.27
CA LEU A 246 -17.59 2.39 8.05
C LEU A 246 -17.41 3.30 6.83
N THR A 247 -18.02 2.92 5.70
CA THR A 247 -18.00 3.68 4.44
C THR A 247 -18.64 5.06 4.62
N ALA A 248 -19.83 5.11 5.25
CA ALA A 248 -20.53 6.37 5.52
C ALA A 248 -19.72 7.27 6.47
N GLY A 249 -19.05 6.70 7.47
CA GLY A 249 -18.17 7.42 8.39
C GLY A 249 -16.97 8.05 7.69
N ILE A 250 -16.31 7.33 6.79
CA ILE A 250 -15.18 7.83 6.00
C ILE A 250 -15.62 8.98 5.10
N ILE A 251 -16.76 8.85 4.42
CA ILE A 251 -17.34 9.93 3.58
C ILE A 251 -17.65 11.16 4.42
N SER A 252 -18.28 10.96 5.59
CA SER A 252 -18.61 12.04 6.53
C SER A 252 -17.37 12.82 6.97
N GLU A 253 -16.31 12.11 7.35
CA GLU A 253 -15.02 12.68 7.75
C GLU A 253 -14.37 13.44 6.60
N ALA A 254 -14.21 12.80 5.43
CA ALA A 254 -13.55 13.38 4.26
C ALA A 254 -14.29 14.61 3.71
N CYS A 255 -15.62 14.62 3.79
CA CYS A 255 -16.45 15.72 3.28
C CYS A 255 -16.84 16.75 4.35
N ASN A 256 -16.35 16.63 5.60
CA ASN A 256 -16.77 17.45 6.74
C ASN A 256 -18.31 17.51 6.89
N MET A 257 -18.98 16.38 6.66
CA MET A 257 -20.42 16.27 6.85
C MET A 257 -20.71 15.85 8.30
N ASN A 258 -21.66 16.55 8.94
CA ASN A 258 -22.06 16.22 10.31
C ASN A 258 -23.19 15.18 10.28
N ILE A 259 -22.86 13.91 10.00
CA ILE A 259 -23.82 12.81 10.06
C ILE A 259 -23.93 12.35 11.51
N PRO A 260 -25.13 12.40 12.15
CA PRO A 260 -25.30 11.95 13.53
C PRO A 260 -24.90 10.51 13.70
N LYS A 261 -24.10 10.19 14.74
CA LYS A 261 -23.66 8.80 15.02
C LYS A 261 -24.81 7.80 15.10
N GLN A 262 -25.97 8.23 15.59
CA GLN A 262 -27.17 7.39 15.67
C GLN A 262 -27.71 6.94 14.30
N GLU A 263 -27.46 7.70 13.23
CA GLU A 263 -27.83 7.31 11.87
C GLU A 263 -26.81 6.35 11.26
N LEU A 264 -25.53 6.53 11.56
CA LEU A 264 -24.47 5.59 11.15
C LEU A 264 -24.65 4.21 11.79
N GLU A 265 -25.10 4.14 13.05
CA GLU A 265 -25.34 2.89 13.78
C GLU A 265 -26.58 2.14 13.30
N LYS A 266 -27.63 2.81 12.85
CA LYS A 266 -28.86 2.17 12.32
C LYS A 266 -28.63 1.28 11.10
N HIS A 267 -27.58 1.54 10.35
CA HIS A 267 -27.20 0.76 9.16
C HIS A 267 -26.28 -0.42 9.46
N SER A 268 -25.69 -0.52 10.68
CA SER A 268 -24.81 -1.63 11.07
C SER A 268 -25.55 -2.91 11.50
N TYR A 269 -26.86 -2.84 11.77
CA TYR A 269 -27.66 -3.97 12.26
C TYR A 269 -28.43 -4.75 11.18
N ARG A 270 -28.18 -4.46 9.90
CA ARG A 270 -28.78 -5.25 8.81
C ARG A 270 -27.70 -6.12 8.15
N LYS A 271 -27.30 -7.15 8.84
CA LYS A 271 -26.62 -8.33 8.28
C LYS A 271 -27.57 -9.51 8.21
#